data_8c71729548a1f687856d0206e2429928
#
_entry.id   8c71729548a1f687856d0206e2429928
#
_cell.length_a   1.000
_cell.length_b   1.000
_cell.length_c   1.000
_cell.angle_alpha   90.00
_cell.angle_beta   90.00
_cell.angle_gamma   90.00
#
_symmetry.space_group_name_H-M   'P 1'
#
loop_
_entity.id
_entity.type
_entity.pdbx_description
1 polymer ?
#
loop_
_entity_poly.entity_id
_entity_poly.type
_entity_poly.pdbx_seq_one_letter_code
_entity_poly.pdbx_strand_id
1 'polypeptide(L)'
;MSEKLNTQLPGQPATVSSAANATGGLDAGNFIDTAIDDELFRFNSDDTPLMQLMLKAKRVKVDSPEVDHYMIDEPVAELTTTEDLDGGTRTQAPLPLDARDQNVPRANTTLLLPDIDGYDAAGERATPGKPLMLFVTGHDTVTNNPVVRAVNGEKENPSDEDCYLPYIPKGTRVVILANSLYETQKEIDPDLVVPQATRIYLQKRGMNQVVSDYFDSQRKRIPFSKAVIAEQAIANFKVRGNRTLWAGRQGKFQVSVPKMGLQHIYTTEGIRWQFRREIQHTAPWTVEAIIGMAKMFFTGEDAPKTALLLAGKNLLEQLQTVDYSNHPEIQLTTRTNSVGWVVTSLHTVFGNIDIKREPTLDRIGWGNSGALIGEDRLVHYVYSAEHSFSDRVEGEEATRSGILIWDALALKGSCHIWIDGETGRNVTSDERILFWDSEDAPAGSEADTNGYYLLRNCPGISEDAMAGQIWRKTGGKWGKVQLG
;
A
#
# COMPACT_ATOMS: atom_id res chain seq x y z
N MET A 1 -9.17 52.86 3.96
CA MET A 1 -9.57 54.29 3.98
C MET A 1 -10.90 54.51 3.25
N SER A 2 -11.91 53.68 3.44
CA SER A 2 -13.15 53.79 2.68
C SER A 2 -14.43 53.56 3.50
N GLU A 3 -14.31 53.48 4.79
CA GLU A 3 -15.46 53.09 5.63
C GLU A 3 -16.33 54.21 6.12
N LYS A 4 -16.05 55.46 5.72
CA LYS A 4 -16.82 56.62 6.21
C LYS A 4 -18.00 57.04 5.38
N LEU A 5 -18.15 56.50 4.17
CA LEU A 5 -19.28 56.85 3.30
C LEU A 5 -20.60 56.21 3.68
N ASN A 6 -20.59 55.14 4.46
CA ASN A 6 -21.78 54.42 4.90
C ASN A 6 -22.41 54.97 6.21
N THR A 7 -21.91 56.10 6.72
CA THR A 7 -22.43 56.72 7.94
C THR A 7 -23.50 57.83 7.66
N GLN A 8 -23.88 58.01 6.41
CA GLN A 8 -24.97 58.95 6.11
C GLN A 8 -26.33 58.36 6.48
N LEU A 9 -27.12 59.17 7.16
CA LEU A 9 -28.50 58.82 7.45
C LEU A 9 -29.29 58.65 6.13
N PRO A 10 -30.14 57.63 6.01
CA PRO A 10 -30.98 57.43 4.84
C PRO A 10 -31.81 58.67 4.55
N GLY A 11 -31.73 59.16 3.30
CA GLY A 11 -32.49 60.35 2.85
C GLY A 11 -31.74 61.67 2.94
N GLN A 12 -30.52 61.73 3.49
CA GLN A 12 -29.70 62.94 3.40
C GLN A 12 -28.83 62.97 2.14
N PRO A 13 -28.90 64.03 1.31
CA PRO A 13 -28.02 64.16 0.16
C PRO A 13 -26.55 64.30 0.62
N ALA A 14 -25.63 63.59 -0.03
CA ALA A 14 -24.21 63.79 0.17
C ALA A 14 -23.80 65.18 -0.37
N THR A 15 -23.29 66.07 0.49
CA THR A 15 -22.71 67.33 0.11
C THR A 15 -21.22 67.20 -0.11
N VAL A 16 -20.76 67.45 -1.33
CA VAL A 16 -19.35 67.38 -1.69
C VAL A 16 -18.85 68.84 -1.87
N SER A 17 -17.86 69.23 -1.07
CA SER A 17 -17.36 70.57 -1.00
C SER A 17 -16.28 70.99 -2.01
N SER A 18 -15.72 70.04 -2.72
CA SER A 18 -14.67 70.23 -3.73
C SER A 18 -14.73 69.26 -4.88
N ALA A 19 -14.16 69.57 -6.02
CA ALA A 19 -14.10 68.70 -7.18
C ALA A 19 -13.31 67.40 -6.87
N ALA A 20 -12.25 67.47 -6.06
CA ALA A 20 -11.47 66.29 -5.63
C ALA A 20 -12.28 65.36 -4.73
N ASN A 21 -13.12 65.92 -3.84
CA ASN A 21 -14.01 65.12 -2.99
C ASN A 21 -15.19 64.55 -3.80
N ALA A 22 -15.63 65.26 -4.83
CA ALA A 22 -16.66 64.81 -5.76
C ALA A 22 -16.17 63.57 -6.53
N THR A 23 -14.96 63.64 -7.08
CA THR A 23 -14.33 62.52 -7.79
C THR A 23 -14.09 61.36 -6.84
N GLY A 24 -13.52 61.60 -5.66
CA GLY A 24 -13.31 60.57 -4.65
C GLY A 24 -14.62 59.96 -4.12
N GLY A 25 -15.70 60.73 -4.06
CA GLY A 25 -17.02 60.22 -3.69
C GLY A 25 -17.66 59.34 -4.78
N LEU A 26 -17.42 59.70 -6.04
CA LEU A 26 -17.89 58.90 -7.18
C LEU A 26 -17.09 57.60 -7.33
N ASP A 27 -15.77 57.67 -7.11
CA ASP A 27 -14.88 56.52 -7.22
C ASP A 27 -14.93 55.58 -5.97
N ALA A 28 -15.57 56.03 -4.90
CA ALA A 28 -15.64 55.27 -3.65
C ALA A 28 -16.55 54.04 -3.68
N GLY A 29 -16.97 53.60 -4.85
CA GLY A 29 -17.67 52.32 -5.05
C GLY A 29 -19.15 52.28 -4.69
N ASN A 30 -19.72 53.40 -4.22
CA ASN A 30 -21.17 53.46 -3.94
C ASN A 30 -22.03 53.66 -5.21
N PHE A 31 -21.45 54.19 -6.28
CA PHE A 31 -22.13 54.47 -7.53
C PHE A 31 -21.60 53.67 -8.72
N ILE A 32 -20.39 53.12 -8.59
CA ILE A 32 -19.76 52.29 -9.62
C ILE A 32 -19.82 50.86 -9.16
N ASP A 33 -20.59 50.06 -9.85
CA ASP A 33 -20.55 48.60 -9.65
C ASP A 33 -19.21 48.04 -10.12
N THR A 34 -18.56 47.25 -9.28
CA THR A 34 -17.40 46.46 -9.71
C THR A 34 -17.82 45.49 -10.81
N ALA A 35 -17.05 45.44 -11.89
CA ALA A 35 -17.23 44.43 -12.92
C ALA A 35 -17.08 43.05 -12.24
N ILE A 36 -18.09 42.24 -12.40
CA ILE A 36 -18.11 40.87 -11.84
C ILE A 36 -17.97 39.94 -13.03
N ASP A 37 -17.01 39.04 -12.95
CA ASP A 37 -16.87 37.97 -13.91
C ASP A 37 -18.08 37.02 -13.77
N ASP A 38 -18.82 36.84 -14.86
CA ASP A 38 -19.97 35.95 -14.92
C ASP A 38 -19.53 34.46 -14.95
N GLU A 39 -18.24 34.18 -15.22
CA GLU A 39 -17.68 32.85 -15.14
C GLU A 39 -17.21 32.52 -13.73
N LEU A 40 -17.86 31.54 -13.11
CA LEU A 40 -17.40 30.96 -11.87
C LEU A 40 -16.36 29.88 -12.15
N PHE A 41 -15.07 30.18 -11.93
CA PHE A 41 -14.02 29.17 -12.02
C PHE A 41 -14.23 28.07 -10.95
N ARG A 42 -14.39 26.84 -11.40
CA ARG A 42 -14.61 25.69 -10.53
C ARG A 42 -13.37 24.83 -10.48
N PHE A 43 -13.03 24.42 -9.28
CA PHE A 43 -12.01 23.38 -9.09
C PHE A 43 -12.55 22.02 -9.59
N ASN A 44 -11.94 21.49 -10.65
CA ASN A 44 -12.32 20.18 -11.16
C ASN A 44 -11.72 19.08 -10.25
N SER A 45 -12.58 18.42 -9.50
CA SER A 45 -12.21 17.35 -8.56
C SER A 45 -12.56 15.95 -9.06
N ASP A 46 -12.92 15.79 -10.34
CA ASP A 46 -13.35 14.50 -10.89
C ASP A 46 -12.22 13.49 -11.11
N ASP A 47 -10.98 13.90 -10.86
CA ASP A 47 -9.81 13.01 -11.00
C ASP A 47 -9.63 12.15 -9.75
N THR A 48 -10.47 11.11 -9.64
CA THR A 48 -10.49 10.13 -8.56
C THR A 48 -10.45 8.70 -9.12
N PRO A 49 -9.29 8.27 -9.68
CA PRO A 49 -9.19 7.01 -10.41
C PRO A 49 -9.58 5.78 -9.60
N LEU A 50 -9.14 5.67 -8.35
CA LEU A 50 -9.47 4.51 -7.52
C LEU A 50 -10.98 4.40 -7.24
N MET A 51 -11.66 5.52 -7.02
CA MET A 51 -13.10 5.52 -6.83
C MET A 51 -13.85 5.13 -8.12
N GLN A 52 -13.35 5.55 -9.28
CA GLN A 52 -13.90 5.14 -10.57
C GLN A 52 -13.71 3.63 -10.80
N LEU A 53 -12.56 3.08 -10.44
CA LEU A 53 -12.30 1.63 -10.45
C LEU A 53 -13.25 0.88 -9.51
N MET A 54 -13.44 1.39 -8.30
CA MET A 54 -14.37 0.80 -7.33
C MET A 54 -15.79 0.69 -7.89
N LEU A 55 -16.26 1.71 -8.60
CA LEU A 55 -17.60 1.69 -9.20
C LEU A 55 -17.74 0.67 -10.34
N LYS A 56 -16.64 0.31 -11.00
CA LYS A 56 -16.58 -0.72 -12.05
C LYS A 56 -16.23 -2.12 -11.54
N ALA A 57 -15.65 -2.20 -10.34
CA ALA A 57 -15.30 -3.46 -9.71
C ALA A 57 -16.52 -4.34 -9.46
N LYS A 58 -16.28 -5.64 -9.29
CA LYS A 58 -17.35 -6.60 -8.96
C LYS A 58 -18.06 -6.16 -7.68
N ARG A 59 -19.33 -5.81 -7.82
CA ARG A 59 -20.17 -5.40 -6.70
C ARG A 59 -20.77 -6.62 -6.00
N VAL A 60 -20.58 -6.69 -4.67
CA VAL A 60 -21.15 -7.73 -3.82
C VAL A 60 -22.00 -7.08 -2.74
N LYS A 61 -23.30 -7.39 -2.74
CA LYS A 61 -24.19 -6.95 -1.66
C LYS A 61 -23.96 -7.82 -0.43
N VAL A 62 -23.85 -7.20 0.73
CA VAL A 62 -23.66 -7.87 2.02
C VAL A 62 -24.72 -7.42 3.02
N ASP A 63 -25.01 -8.27 4.00
CA ASP A 63 -26.04 -8.04 4.99
C ASP A 63 -25.47 -7.62 6.37
N SER A 64 -24.15 -7.50 6.47
CA SER A 64 -23.44 -7.07 7.66
C SER A 64 -22.42 -5.98 7.34
N PRO A 65 -22.17 -5.03 8.25
CA PRO A 65 -21.07 -4.08 8.11
C PRO A 65 -19.68 -4.71 8.32
N GLU A 66 -19.60 -5.96 8.76
CA GLU A 66 -18.40 -6.76 8.91
C GLU A 66 -18.41 -7.88 7.89
N VAL A 67 -17.38 -7.97 7.05
CA VAL A 67 -17.28 -8.98 5.99
C VAL A 67 -15.97 -9.73 6.15
N ASP A 68 -16.07 -11.04 6.29
CA ASP A 68 -14.94 -11.95 6.26
C ASP A 68 -14.83 -12.53 4.84
N HIS A 69 -13.74 -12.25 4.16
CA HIS A 69 -13.42 -12.89 2.91
C HIS A 69 -12.26 -13.85 3.09
N TYR A 70 -12.42 -15.01 2.51
CA TYR A 70 -11.46 -16.10 2.62
C TYR A 70 -10.59 -16.12 1.37
N MET A 71 -9.30 -16.32 1.59
CA MET A 71 -8.34 -16.57 0.53
C MET A 71 -7.59 -17.86 0.84
N ILE A 72 -7.34 -18.63 -0.20
CA ILE A 72 -6.42 -19.75 -0.15
C ILE A 72 -5.14 -19.21 -0.77
N ASP A 73 -4.07 -19.15 0.02
CA ASP A 73 -2.76 -18.76 -0.50
C ASP A 73 -2.17 -19.92 -1.31
N GLU A 74 -1.22 -19.59 -2.19
CA GLU A 74 -0.42 -20.59 -2.87
C GLU A 74 0.25 -21.49 -1.83
N PRO A 75 0.34 -22.80 -2.09
CA PRO A 75 1.11 -23.69 -1.23
C PRO A 75 2.56 -23.21 -1.18
N VAL A 76 3.15 -23.25 0.01
CA VAL A 76 4.54 -22.84 0.19
C VAL A 76 5.43 -23.79 -0.60
N ALA A 77 6.04 -23.31 -1.66
CA ALA A 77 6.93 -24.09 -2.50
C ALA A 77 8.41 -23.96 -2.09
N GLU A 78 8.77 -22.90 -1.40
CA GLU A 78 10.14 -22.58 -1.02
C GLU A 78 10.24 -22.20 0.45
N LEU A 79 11.26 -22.74 1.12
CA LEU A 79 11.58 -22.50 2.52
C LEU A 79 13.02 -22.00 2.63
N THR A 80 13.40 -21.50 3.81
CA THR A 80 14.77 -21.06 4.08
C THR A 80 15.24 -21.62 5.43
N THR A 81 16.47 -22.13 5.49
CA THR A 81 17.06 -22.61 6.74
C THR A 81 17.37 -21.46 7.69
N THR A 82 17.06 -21.62 8.98
CA THR A 82 17.24 -20.59 10.01
C THR A 82 18.60 -20.66 10.71
N GLU A 83 19.23 -21.83 10.70
CA GLU A 83 20.52 -22.12 11.34
C GLU A 83 21.37 -23.00 10.45
N ASP A 84 22.66 -23.07 10.74
CA ASP A 84 23.57 -24.01 10.08
C ASP A 84 23.26 -25.44 10.51
N LEU A 85 23.21 -26.34 9.53
CA LEU A 85 23.13 -27.80 9.77
C LEU A 85 24.48 -28.44 9.42
N ASP A 86 25.20 -28.88 10.44
CA ASP A 86 26.37 -29.70 10.25
C ASP A 86 25.97 -31.17 10.33
N GLY A 87 25.93 -31.82 9.18
CA GLY A 87 25.59 -33.26 9.07
C GLY A 87 26.68 -34.17 9.64
N GLY A 88 27.95 -33.80 9.43
CA GLY A 88 29.10 -34.62 9.81
C GLY A 88 28.99 -36.05 9.26
N THR A 89 29.02 -37.04 10.15
CA THR A 89 28.81 -38.47 9.83
C THR A 89 27.38 -38.92 10.08
N ARG A 90 26.41 -38.00 10.15
CA ARG A 90 25.02 -38.37 10.41
C ARG A 90 24.31 -38.65 9.09
N THR A 91 23.53 -39.70 9.08
CA THR A 91 22.65 -40.05 7.95
C THR A 91 21.31 -39.33 8.03
N GLN A 92 20.93 -38.84 9.22
CA GLN A 92 19.69 -38.08 9.47
C GLN A 92 19.95 -36.98 10.49
N ALA A 93 19.29 -35.82 10.27
CA ALA A 93 19.29 -34.73 11.23
C ALA A 93 18.02 -33.84 11.05
N PRO A 94 17.57 -33.12 12.09
CA PRO A 94 16.53 -32.16 11.97
C PRO A 94 17.00 -30.93 11.14
N LEU A 95 16.26 -30.59 10.12
CA LEU A 95 16.53 -29.41 9.28
C LEU A 95 15.95 -28.16 9.98
N PRO A 96 16.77 -27.18 10.37
CA PRO A 96 16.29 -26.03 11.10
C PRO A 96 15.49 -25.08 10.20
N LEU A 97 14.19 -24.96 10.46
CA LEU A 97 13.26 -24.09 9.75
C LEU A 97 12.59 -23.11 10.71
N ASP A 98 12.00 -22.05 10.17
CA ASP A 98 11.16 -21.15 10.96
C ASP A 98 9.96 -21.91 11.55
N ALA A 99 9.52 -21.52 12.75
CA ALA A 99 8.42 -22.18 13.45
C ALA A 99 7.11 -22.24 12.66
N ARG A 100 6.92 -21.32 11.71
CA ARG A 100 5.75 -21.32 10.80
C ARG A 100 5.86 -22.35 9.71
N ASP A 101 7.07 -22.70 9.32
CA ASP A 101 7.37 -23.50 8.14
C ASP A 101 7.69 -24.97 8.50
N GLN A 102 7.93 -25.27 9.79
CA GLN A 102 8.31 -26.61 10.26
C GLN A 102 7.35 -27.71 9.84
N ASN A 103 6.05 -27.42 9.78
CA ASN A 103 5.02 -28.39 9.43
C ASN A 103 4.72 -28.48 7.94
N VAL A 104 5.35 -27.66 7.10
CA VAL A 104 5.10 -27.65 5.66
C VAL A 104 5.70 -28.90 4.98
N PRO A 105 6.97 -29.27 5.20
CA PRO A 105 7.49 -30.54 4.69
C PRO A 105 6.95 -31.71 5.51
N ARG A 106 6.02 -32.48 4.95
CA ARG A 106 5.47 -33.68 5.57
C ARG A 106 6.43 -34.87 5.44
N ALA A 107 6.17 -35.93 6.22
CA ALA A 107 6.87 -37.17 6.04
C ALA A 107 6.75 -37.69 4.59
N ASN A 108 7.79 -38.26 4.07
CA ASN A 108 7.94 -38.69 2.68
C ASN A 108 8.02 -37.60 1.62
N THR A 109 8.09 -36.33 1.99
CA THR A 109 8.33 -35.24 1.04
C THR A 109 9.80 -35.20 0.62
N THR A 110 10.06 -34.93 -0.64
CA THR A 110 11.41 -34.65 -1.14
C THR A 110 11.67 -33.17 -1.21
N LEU A 111 12.87 -32.77 -0.83
CA LEU A 111 13.32 -31.38 -0.79
C LEU A 111 14.54 -31.22 -1.69
N LEU A 112 14.57 -30.14 -2.47
CA LEU A 112 15.70 -29.80 -3.31
C LEU A 112 16.40 -28.56 -2.76
N LEU A 113 17.71 -28.61 -2.64
CA LEU A 113 18.55 -27.47 -2.27
C LEU A 113 19.37 -27.03 -3.49
N PRO A 114 18.89 -26.04 -4.27
CA PRO A 114 19.52 -25.66 -5.53
C PRO A 114 20.92 -25.09 -5.36
N ASP A 115 21.17 -24.47 -4.20
CA ASP A 115 22.41 -23.75 -3.91
C ASP A 115 23.50 -24.65 -3.26
N ILE A 116 23.18 -25.93 -3.03
CA ILE A 116 24.10 -26.91 -2.44
C ILE A 116 24.35 -28.00 -3.44
N ASP A 117 25.61 -28.27 -3.73
CA ASP A 117 26.02 -29.38 -4.59
C ASP A 117 25.83 -30.69 -3.88
N GLY A 118 25.17 -31.62 -4.54
CA GLY A 118 25.05 -33.01 -4.12
C GLY A 118 26.24 -33.83 -4.63
N TYR A 119 26.15 -35.14 -4.37
CA TYR A 119 27.17 -36.10 -4.68
C TYR A 119 26.71 -37.06 -5.80
N ASP A 120 27.61 -37.71 -6.45
CA ASP A 120 27.30 -38.71 -7.46
C ASP A 120 26.91 -40.08 -6.85
N ALA A 121 26.68 -41.09 -7.67
CA ALA A 121 26.33 -42.42 -7.22
C ALA A 121 27.43 -43.12 -6.40
N ALA A 122 28.68 -42.72 -6.61
CA ALA A 122 29.82 -43.21 -5.84
C ALA A 122 30.03 -42.48 -4.51
N GLY A 123 29.28 -41.41 -4.26
CA GLY A 123 29.41 -40.57 -3.05
C GLY A 123 30.56 -39.56 -3.15
N GLU A 124 31.04 -39.28 -4.37
CA GLU A 124 31.99 -38.22 -4.61
C GLU A 124 31.27 -36.91 -5.06
N ARG A 125 31.80 -35.78 -4.66
CA ARG A 125 31.18 -34.48 -5.01
C ARG A 125 31.25 -34.24 -6.52
N ALA A 126 30.11 -34.15 -7.16
CA ALA A 126 30.01 -33.91 -8.59
C ALA A 126 30.34 -32.44 -8.94
N THR A 127 31.16 -32.21 -9.98
CA THR A 127 31.54 -30.88 -10.46
C THR A 127 31.35 -30.78 -11.99
N PRO A 128 30.41 -30.01 -12.54
CA PRO A 128 29.38 -29.24 -11.84
C PRO A 128 28.39 -30.13 -11.11
N GLY A 129 28.06 -29.73 -9.89
CA GLY A 129 27.20 -30.48 -9.01
C GLY A 129 25.75 -30.58 -9.49
N LYS A 130 25.13 -31.73 -9.22
CA LYS A 130 23.68 -31.79 -9.22
C LYS A 130 23.23 -31.23 -7.87
N PRO A 131 22.08 -30.50 -7.81
CA PRO A 131 21.57 -30.00 -6.54
C PRO A 131 21.40 -31.12 -5.50
N LEU A 132 21.64 -30.78 -4.25
CA LEU A 132 21.38 -31.70 -3.14
C LEU A 132 19.90 -31.98 -3.01
N MET A 133 19.53 -33.23 -2.90
CA MET A 133 18.15 -33.66 -2.65
C MET A 133 18.07 -34.35 -1.30
N LEU A 134 17.09 -33.92 -0.49
CA LEU A 134 16.81 -34.49 0.82
C LEU A 134 15.45 -35.20 0.80
N PHE A 135 15.28 -36.15 1.68
CA PHE A 135 14.03 -36.85 1.91
C PHE A 135 13.63 -36.69 3.38
N VAL A 136 12.39 -36.30 3.63
CA VAL A 136 11.84 -36.10 4.97
C VAL A 136 11.35 -37.44 5.51
N THR A 137 11.95 -37.93 6.61
CA THR A 137 11.56 -39.18 7.26
C THR A 137 10.47 -38.97 8.32
N GLY A 138 10.35 -37.80 8.89
CA GLY A 138 9.40 -37.45 9.92
C GLY A 138 9.74 -36.11 10.55
N HIS A 139 9.26 -35.84 11.76
CA HIS A 139 9.56 -34.64 12.53
C HIS A 139 10.23 -34.98 13.85
N ASP A 140 11.12 -34.09 14.27
CA ASP A 140 11.74 -34.20 15.59
C ASP A 140 10.72 -33.87 16.69
N THR A 141 10.66 -34.70 17.71
CA THR A 141 9.67 -34.59 18.79
C THR A 141 9.88 -33.36 19.70
N VAL A 142 11.10 -32.81 19.73
CA VAL A 142 11.47 -31.69 20.60
C VAL A 142 11.35 -30.36 19.87
N THR A 143 11.96 -30.26 18.68
CA THR A 143 12.03 -29.02 17.91
C THR A 143 10.94 -28.91 16.88
N ASN A 144 10.21 -29.99 16.57
CA ASN A 144 9.24 -30.13 15.51
C ASN A 144 9.81 -29.86 14.09
N ASN A 145 11.11 -29.72 13.95
CA ASN A 145 11.77 -29.61 12.67
C ASN A 145 11.66 -30.90 11.85
N PRO A 146 11.53 -30.84 10.52
CA PRO A 146 11.53 -32.05 9.70
C PRO A 146 12.89 -32.75 9.78
N VAL A 147 12.88 -34.04 10.08
CA VAL A 147 14.07 -34.89 10.08
C VAL A 147 14.33 -35.33 8.66
N VAL A 148 15.49 -34.95 8.13
CA VAL A 148 15.88 -35.19 6.75
C VAL A 148 17.02 -36.17 6.62
N ARG A 149 17.06 -36.88 5.51
CA ARG A 149 18.21 -37.69 5.05
C ARG A 149 18.60 -37.26 3.64
N ALA A 150 19.88 -37.36 3.32
CA ALA A 150 20.32 -37.07 1.96
C ALA A 150 19.96 -38.21 1.01
N VAL A 151 19.49 -37.87 -0.19
CA VAL A 151 19.27 -38.85 -1.27
C VAL A 151 20.52 -39.01 -2.11
N ASN A 152 21.24 -37.90 -2.36
CA ASN A 152 22.51 -37.87 -3.07
C ASN A 152 23.58 -37.15 -2.22
N GLY A 153 23.81 -37.69 -1.03
CA GLY A 153 24.84 -37.23 -0.10
C GLY A 153 26.18 -37.94 -0.26
N GLU A 154 27.13 -37.62 0.62
CA GLU A 154 28.41 -38.26 0.70
C GLU A 154 28.26 -39.73 1.14
N LYS A 155 29.08 -40.64 0.62
CA LYS A 155 29.11 -42.03 1.00
C LYS A 155 30.49 -42.40 1.51
N GLU A 156 30.56 -43.26 2.51
CA GLU A 156 31.82 -43.79 2.97
C GLU A 156 32.36 -44.81 1.98
N ASN A 157 31.47 -45.69 1.46
CA ASN A 157 31.78 -46.60 0.40
C ASN A 157 30.76 -46.47 -0.75
N PRO A 158 31.15 -46.66 -2.01
CA PRO A 158 30.22 -46.59 -3.14
C PRO A 158 29.04 -47.56 -3.10
N SER A 159 29.21 -48.66 -2.36
CA SER A 159 28.19 -49.70 -2.16
C SER A 159 27.17 -49.38 -1.07
N ASP A 160 27.39 -48.34 -0.28
CA ASP A 160 26.51 -48.00 0.83
C ASP A 160 25.20 -47.45 0.30
N GLU A 161 24.08 -47.88 0.89
CA GLU A 161 22.73 -47.36 0.57
C GLU A 161 22.47 -46.04 1.27
N ASP A 162 23.05 -45.82 2.45
CA ASP A 162 22.90 -44.61 3.24
C ASP A 162 23.95 -43.56 2.87
N CYS A 163 23.50 -42.29 2.81
CA CYS A 163 24.35 -41.17 2.56
C CYS A 163 24.46 -40.30 3.82
N TYR A 164 25.60 -39.67 4.03
CA TYR A 164 25.80 -38.66 5.05
C TYR A 164 25.22 -37.32 4.59
N LEU A 165 24.72 -36.54 5.54
CA LEU A 165 24.26 -35.18 5.29
C LEU A 165 25.46 -34.24 5.13
N PRO A 166 25.58 -33.51 4.03
CA PRO A 166 26.60 -32.48 3.92
C PRO A 166 26.26 -31.25 4.80
N TYR A 167 27.23 -30.38 4.97
CA TYR A 167 27.03 -29.10 5.62
C TYR A 167 26.05 -28.23 4.82
N ILE A 168 25.00 -27.74 5.48
CA ILE A 168 23.97 -26.85 4.91
C ILE A 168 24.00 -25.53 5.69
N PRO A 169 24.43 -24.44 5.08
CA PRO A 169 24.51 -23.14 5.73
C PRO A 169 23.13 -22.56 6.06
N LYS A 170 23.08 -21.69 7.05
CA LYS A 170 21.94 -20.82 7.31
C LYS A 170 21.61 -19.98 6.08
N GLY A 171 20.31 -19.76 5.84
CA GLY A 171 19.84 -18.99 4.70
C GLY A 171 19.79 -19.76 3.39
N THR A 172 20.06 -21.07 3.41
CA THR A 172 19.94 -21.93 2.21
C THR A 172 18.47 -22.05 1.80
N ARG A 173 18.23 -21.87 0.52
CA ARG A 173 16.91 -22.05 -0.10
C ARG A 173 16.59 -23.54 -0.23
N VAL A 174 15.39 -23.90 0.20
CA VAL A 174 14.87 -25.27 0.16
C VAL A 174 13.58 -25.27 -0.66
N VAL A 175 13.57 -26.00 -1.77
CA VAL A 175 12.40 -26.14 -2.65
C VAL A 175 11.70 -27.45 -2.32
N ILE A 176 10.40 -27.39 -2.10
CA ILE A 176 9.57 -28.55 -1.82
C ILE A 176 9.21 -29.22 -3.14
N LEU A 177 9.51 -30.50 -3.25
CA LEU A 177 9.13 -31.34 -4.38
C LEU A 177 7.96 -32.25 -4.02
N ALA A 178 7.62 -33.19 -4.89
CA ALA A 178 6.61 -34.18 -4.63
C ALA A 178 7.04 -35.16 -3.52
N ASN A 179 6.09 -35.86 -2.95
CA ASN A 179 6.34 -36.98 -2.04
C ASN A 179 6.82 -38.23 -2.78
N SER A 180 7.54 -39.07 -2.07
CA SER A 180 8.00 -40.38 -2.55
C SER A 180 7.58 -41.45 -1.56
N LEU A 181 6.76 -42.38 -2.01
CA LEU A 181 6.13 -43.40 -1.17
C LEU A 181 6.82 -44.73 -1.33
N TYR A 182 6.80 -45.57 -0.27
CA TYR A 182 7.23 -46.94 -0.38
C TYR A 182 6.14 -47.81 -1.03
N GLU A 183 6.54 -48.92 -1.60
CA GLU A 183 5.72 -49.72 -2.52
C GLU A 183 4.30 -50.07 -2.02
N THR A 184 4.14 -50.32 -0.72
CA THR A 184 2.85 -50.69 -0.14
C THR A 184 2.11 -49.55 0.53
N GLN A 185 2.65 -48.32 0.53
CA GLN A 185 2.07 -47.18 1.20
C GLN A 185 0.88 -46.63 0.41
N LYS A 186 -0.27 -46.54 1.06
CA LYS A 186 -1.50 -45.93 0.49
C LYS A 186 -1.97 -44.69 1.25
N GLU A 187 -1.57 -44.58 2.51
CA GLU A 187 -1.95 -43.46 3.36
C GLU A 187 -0.81 -42.41 3.36
N ILE A 188 -1.17 -41.17 3.14
CA ILE A 188 -0.29 -40.01 3.13
C ILE A 188 -0.91 -39.00 4.07
N ASP A 189 -0.07 -38.32 4.84
CA ASP A 189 -0.53 -37.20 5.64
C ASP A 189 -1.16 -36.14 4.73
N PRO A 190 -2.42 -35.72 5.02
CA PRO A 190 -3.11 -34.80 4.14
C PRO A 190 -2.40 -33.43 4.13
N ASP A 191 -2.11 -32.95 2.94
CA ASP A 191 -1.66 -31.58 2.74
C ASP A 191 -2.89 -30.69 2.60
N LEU A 192 -3.29 -30.06 3.70
CA LEU A 192 -4.49 -29.22 3.75
C LEU A 192 -4.10 -27.75 3.85
N VAL A 193 -4.35 -27.03 2.79
CA VAL A 193 -4.29 -25.56 2.79
C VAL A 193 -5.61 -25.03 3.35
N VAL A 194 -5.57 -24.41 4.52
CA VAL A 194 -6.75 -23.86 5.17
C VAL A 194 -6.96 -22.41 4.71
N PRO A 195 -8.17 -22.09 4.21
CA PRO A 195 -8.49 -20.71 3.86
C PRO A 195 -8.32 -19.77 5.06
N GLN A 196 -7.58 -18.68 4.86
CA GLN A 196 -7.44 -17.63 5.86
C GLN A 196 -8.51 -16.56 5.67
N ALA A 197 -9.20 -16.22 6.76
CA ALA A 197 -10.19 -15.15 6.76
C ALA A 197 -9.49 -13.79 6.94
N THR A 198 -9.78 -12.88 6.03
CA THR A 198 -9.44 -11.46 6.20
C THR A 198 -10.71 -10.67 6.42
N ARG A 199 -10.80 -9.97 7.54
CA ARG A 199 -11.97 -9.16 7.91
C ARG A 199 -11.83 -7.74 7.39
N ILE A 200 -12.90 -7.25 6.77
CA ILE A 200 -13.02 -5.86 6.32
C ILE A 200 -14.28 -5.23 6.92
N TYR A 201 -14.18 -3.98 7.39
CA TYR A 201 -15.32 -3.22 7.87
C TYR A 201 -15.81 -2.26 6.79
N LEU A 202 -17.13 -2.19 6.63
CA LEU A 202 -17.78 -1.25 5.74
C LEU A 202 -17.99 0.07 6.45
N GLN A 203 -17.59 1.16 5.83
CA GLN A 203 -17.73 2.49 6.37
C GLN A 203 -18.99 3.17 5.84
N LYS A 204 -19.81 3.69 6.74
CA LYS A 204 -20.92 4.57 6.38
C LYS A 204 -20.36 5.96 6.08
N ARG A 205 -20.49 6.40 4.85
CA ARG A 205 -20.05 7.71 4.39
C ARG A 205 -21.23 8.53 3.92
N GLY A 206 -21.19 9.81 4.14
CA GLY A 206 -22.25 10.68 3.68
C GLY A 206 -21.81 12.12 3.53
N MET A 207 -22.57 12.85 2.78
CA MET A 207 -22.54 14.29 2.71
C MET A 207 -23.95 14.83 2.84
N ASN A 208 -24.09 16.01 3.39
CA ASN A 208 -25.32 16.78 3.32
C ASN A 208 -25.03 18.25 3.09
N GLN A 209 -25.99 18.92 2.57
CA GLN A 209 -26.03 20.38 2.43
C GLN A 209 -27.40 20.87 2.90
N VAL A 210 -27.40 22.04 3.52
CA VAL A 210 -28.62 22.74 3.92
C VAL A 210 -28.65 24.07 3.20
N VAL A 211 -29.73 24.32 2.48
CA VAL A 211 -29.94 25.58 1.74
C VAL A 211 -31.24 26.17 2.22
N SER A 212 -31.21 27.44 2.69
CA SER A 212 -32.41 28.17 3.10
C SER A 212 -33.24 28.58 1.87
N ASP A 213 -34.56 28.57 2.05
CA ASP A 213 -35.51 29.02 1.00
C ASP A 213 -35.27 30.49 0.66
N TYR A 214 -34.84 31.29 1.65
CA TYR A 214 -34.46 32.69 1.44
C TYR A 214 -33.28 32.80 0.48
N PHE A 215 -32.19 32.02 0.68
CA PHE A 215 -31.05 32.02 -0.25
C PHE A 215 -31.46 31.60 -1.66
N ASP A 216 -32.35 30.63 -1.79
CA ASP A 216 -32.78 30.13 -3.12
C ASP A 216 -33.62 31.15 -3.88
N SER A 217 -34.43 31.94 -3.19
CA SER A 217 -35.31 32.96 -3.77
C SER A 217 -34.58 34.26 -4.18
N GLN A 218 -33.40 34.53 -3.61
CA GLN A 218 -32.68 35.78 -3.88
C GLN A 218 -32.00 35.83 -5.26
N ARG A 219 -31.98 37.00 -5.87
CA ARG A 219 -31.18 37.27 -7.08
C ARG A 219 -29.69 37.28 -6.70
N LYS A 220 -28.92 36.42 -7.34
CA LYS A 220 -27.48 36.28 -7.08
C LYS A 220 -26.67 37.16 -8.03
N ARG A 221 -25.58 37.75 -7.52
CA ARG A 221 -24.65 38.57 -8.34
C ARG A 221 -23.76 37.71 -9.26
N ILE A 222 -23.54 36.42 -8.85
CA ILE A 222 -22.76 35.42 -9.58
C ILE A 222 -23.61 34.16 -9.75
N PRO A 223 -23.33 33.28 -10.72
CA PRO A 223 -24.09 32.05 -10.96
C PRO A 223 -23.88 30.97 -9.86
N PHE A 224 -24.09 31.37 -8.59
CA PHE A 224 -23.95 30.49 -7.43
C PHE A 224 -25.35 30.05 -6.96
N SER A 225 -25.82 28.96 -7.55
CA SER A 225 -27.12 28.35 -7.30
C SER A 225 -27.06 27.15 -6.38
N LYS A 226 -28.21 26.68 -5.89
CA LYS A 226 -28.34 25.40 -5.14
C LYS A 226 -27.73 24.23 -5.89
N ALA A 227 -27.87 24.22 -7.22
CA ALA A 227 -27.28 23.15 -8.06
C ALA A 227 -25.73 23.17 -8.01
N VAL A 228 -25.13 24.36 -8.07
CA VAL A 228 -23.68 24.54 -7.99
C VAL A 228 -23.14 24.09 -6.61
N ILE A 229 -23.87 24.42 -5.53
CA ILE A 229 -23.53 23.97 -4.17
C ILE A 229 -23.58 22.44 -4.08
N ALA A 230 -24.62 21.83 -4.65
CA ALA A 230 -24.78 20.38 -4.68
C ALA A 230 -23.64 19.70 -5.45
N GLU A 231 -23.32 20.20 -6.63
CA GLU A 231 -22.25 19.70 -7.49
C GLU A 231 -20.89 19.77 -6.78
N GLN A 232 -20.59 20.90 -6.14
CA GLN A 232 -19.35 21.07 -5.37
C GLN A 232 -19.29 20.14 -4.15
N ALA A 233 -20.41 19.92 -3.47
CA ALA A 233 -20.50 19.01 -2.34
C ALA A 233 -20.28 17.55 -2.78
N ILE A 234 -20.84 17.15 -3.93
CA ILE A 234 -20.61 15.82 -4.53
C ILE A 234 -19.13 15.65 -4.89
N ALA A 235 -18.53 16.64 -5.52
CA ALA A 235 -17.12 16.63 -5.88
C ALA A 235 -16.21 16.45 -4.64
N ASN A 236 -16.49 17.21 -3.57
CA ASN A 236 -15.77 17.07 -2.30
C ASN A 236 -15.99 15.70 -1.65
N PHE A 237 -17.20 15.16 -1.74
CA PHE A 237 -17.50 13.81 -1.23
C PHE A 237 -16.68 12.74 -1.95
N LYS A 238 -16.60 12.81 -3.29
CA LYS A 238 -15.78 11.90 -4.10
C LYS A 238 -14.30 12.00 -3.72
N VAL A 239 -13.73 13.20 -3.61
CA VAL A 239 -12.32 13.39 -3.24
C VAL A 239 -12.00 12.86 -1.84
N ARG A 240 -12.86 13.14 -0.85
CA ARG A 240 -12.70 12.61 0.50
C ARG A 240 -12.86 11.09 0.54
N GLY A 241 -13.83 10.56 -0.21
CA GLY A 241 -14.04 9.14 -0.38
C GLY A 241 -12.79 8.44 -0.96
N ASN A 242 -12.21 9.00 -2.02
CA ASN A 242 -11.00 8.46 -2.64
C ASN A 242 -9.81 8.44 -1.66
N ARG A 243 -9.64 9.49 -0.85
CA ARG A 243 -8.61 9.50 0.20
C ARG A 243 -8.82 8.40 1.23
N THR A 244 -10.06 8.16 1.64
CA THR A 244 -10.40 7.07 2.57
C THR A 244 -10.12 5.71 1.96
N LEU A 245 -10.44 5.50 0.68
CA LEU A 245 -10.14 4.26 -0.04
C LEU A 245 -8.64 3.98 -0.14
N TRP A 246 -7.80 5.01 -0.17
CA TRP A 246 -6.35 4.85 -0.16
C TRP A 246 -5.77 4.63 1.24
N ALA A 247 -6.07 5.52 2.18
CA ALA A 247 -5.33 5.67 3.44
C ALA A 247 -6.14 5.33 4.70
N GLY A 248 -7.41 4.94 4.57
CA GLY A 248 -8.26 4.58 5.70
C GLY A 248 -7.63 3.51 6.59
N ARG A 249 -7.93 3.54 7.89
CA ARG A 249 -7.56 2.46 8.81
C ARG A 249 -8.82 1.82 9.34
N GLN A 250 -8.79 0.50 9.38
CA GLN A 250 -9.89 -0.30 9.89
C GLN A 250 -10.04 -0.11 11.39
N GLY A 251 -11.26 0.14 11.82
CA GLY A 251 -11.59 0.29 13.23
C GLY A 251 -13.08 0.12 13.51
N LYS A 252 -13.36 -0.30 14.74
CA LYS A 252 -14.73 -0.40 15.29
C LYS A 252 -14.72 0.21 16.68
N PHE A 253 -15.56 1.20 16.91
CA PHE A 253 -15.68 1.85 18.22
C PHE A 253 -17.12 2.26 18.49
N GLN A 254 -17.43 2.53 19.75
CA GLN A 254 -18.77 2.92 20.17
C GLN A 254 -18.81 4.41 20.49
N VAL A 255 -19.89 5.05 20.11
CA VAL A 255 -20.16 6.45 20.43
C VAL A 255 -21.55 6.55 21.04
N SER A 256 -21.67 7.31 22.11
CA SER A 256 -22.96 7.65 22.72
C SER A 256 -23.63 8.77 21.93
N VAL A 257 -24.74 8.46 21.29
CA VAL A 257 -25.52 9.43 20.51
C VAL A 257 -26.70 9.90 21.37
N PRO A 258 -26.91 11.21 21.54
CA PRO A 258 -28.06 11.73 22.26
C PRO A 258 -29.38 11.16 21.70
N LYS A 259 -30.27 10.70 22.56
CA LYS A 259 -31.55 10.07 22.24
C LYS A 259 -31.51 8.68 21.60
N MET A 260 -30.34 8.21 21.11
CA MET A 260 -30.19 6.93 20.36
C MET A 260 -29.37 5.89 21.13
N GLY A 261 -28.70 6.27 22.22
CA GLY A 261 -27.84 5.38 23.01
C GLY A 261 -26.49 5.10 22.35
N LEU A 262 -25.90 3.98 22.74
CA LEU A 262 -24.60 3.55 22.19
C LEU A 262 -24.76 3.01 20.76
N GLN A 263 -23.99 3.56 19.83
CA GLN A 263 -23.95 3.11 18.44
C GLN A 263 -22.53 2.77 18.02
N HIS A 264 -22.39 1.77 17.16
CA HIS A 264 -21.10 1.39 16.56
C HIS A 264 -20.79 2.26 15.35
N ILE A 265 -19.55 2.72 15.29
CA ILE A 265 -18.98 3.36 14.12
C ILE A 265 -17.91 2.43 13.56
N TYR A 266 -17.97 2.23 12.26
CA TYR A 266 -17.02 1.40 11.50
C TYR A 266 -16.22 2.29 10.56
N THR A 267 -14.90 2.09 10.50
CA THR A 267 -14.01 2.68 9.51
C THR A 267 -13.45 1.58 8.64
N THR A 268 -13.39 1.82 7.34
CA THR A 268 -12.88 0.84 6.37
C THR A 268 -11.37 0.89 6.26
N GLU A 269 -10.77 -0.23 5.86
CA GLU A 269 -9.36 -0.30 5.55
C GLU A 269 -9.07 0.20 4.13
N GLY A 270 -8.12 1.12 4.03
CA GLY A 270 -7.66 1.61 2.72
C GLY A 270 -6.85 0.53 1.98
N ILE A 271 -6.88 0.63 0.66
CA ILE A 271 -6.23 -0.35 -0.21
C ILE A 271 -4.71 -0.45 0.07
N ARG A 272 -4.06 0.65 0.47
CA ARG A 272 -2.63 0.67 0.84
C ARG A 272 -2.27 -0.41 1.87
N TRP A 273 -3.15 -0.68 2.82
CA TRP A 273 -2.89 -1.59 3.93
C TRP A 273 -3.30 -3.04 3.63
N GLN A 274 -3.89 -3.28 2.46
CA GLN A 274 -4.30 -4.61 1.99
C GLN A 274 -3.24 -5.27 1.12
N PHE A 275 -2.18 -4.54 0.71
CA PHE A 275 -1.07 -5.11 -0.04
C PHE A 275 -0.25 -6.05 0.83
N ARG A 276 0.07 -7.22 0.30
CA ARG A 276 0.93 -8.21 0.95
C ARG A 276 2.38 -8.11 0.50
N ARG A 277 2.61 -7.59 -0.71
CA ARG A 277 3.95 -7.39 -1.29
C ARG A 277 4.25 -5.91 -1.37
N GLU A 278 5.47 -5.54 -0.98
CA GLU A 278 5.93 -4.17 -1.01
C GLU A 278 7.34 -4.11 -1.58
N ILE A 279 7.56 -3.20 -2.52
CA ILE A 279 8.88 -2.88 -3.06
C ILE A 279 9.26 -1.52 -2.51
N GLN A 280 10.32 -1.47 -1.72
CA GLN A 280 10.94 -0.21 -1.33
C GLN A 280 11.95 0.19 -2.39
N HIS A 281 11.70 1.28 -3.08
CA HIS A 281 12.56 1.78 -4.14
C HIS A 281 12.77 3.28 -4.00
N THR A 282 13.91 3.66 -3.47
CA THR A 282 14.30 5.07 -3.24
C THR A 282 15.34 5.56 -4.25
N ALA A 283 15.95 4.64 -5.01
CA ALA A 283 16.89 4.95 -6.08
C ALA A 283 16.15 5.40 -7.36
N PRO A 284 16.82 6.07 -8.30
CA PRO A 284 16.26 6.29 -9.62
C PRO A 284 15.86 4.99 -10.30
N TRP A 285 14.72 4.98 -10.97
CA TRP A 285 14.25 3.80 -11.70
C TRP A 285 15.14 3.49 -12.88
N THR A 286 15.43 2.21 -13.06
CA THR A 286 16.15 1.66 -14.20
C THR A 286 15.27 0.65 -14.93
N VAL A 287 15.67 0.27 -16.14
CA VAL A 287 14.96 -0.74 -16.92
C VAL A 287 14.94 -2.08 -16.18
N GLU A 288 16.05 -2.46 -15.56
CA GLU A 288 16.16 -3.70 -14.78
C GLU A 288 15.20 -3.71 -13.58
N ALA A 289 15.04 -2.57 -12.89
CA ALA A 289 14.10 -2.46 -11.79
C ALA A 289 12.65 -2.62 -12.27
N ILE A 290 12.31 -2.07 -13.44
CA ILE A 290 11.00 -2.22 -14.06
C ILE A 290 10.74 -3.67 -14.46
N ILE A 291 11.72 -4.33 -15.08
CA ILE A 291 11.65 -5.76 -15.44
C ILE A 291 11.49 -6.62 -14.18
N GLY A 292 12.26 -6.31 -13.12
CA GLY A 292 12.15 -6.98 -11.82
C GLY A 292 10.76 -6.86 -11.20
N MET A 293 10.18 -5.66 -11.23
CA MET A 293 8.81 -5.41 -10.79
C MET A 293 7.78 -6.19 -11.63
N ALA A 294 7.90 -6.15 -12.95
CA ALA A 294 7.03 -6.90 -13.85
C ALA A 294 7.14 -8.41 -13.60
N LYS A 295 8.35 -8.93 -13.47
CA LYS A 295 8.60 -10.34 -13.12
C LYS A 295 7.92 -10.70 -11.81
N MET A 296 8.10 -9.90 -10.75
CA MET A 296 7.50 -10.17 -9.45
C MET A 296 5.96 -10.20 -9.50
N PHE A 297 5.35 -9.34 -10.32
CA PHE A 297 3.90 -9.27 -10.44
C PHE A 297 3.31 -10.41 -11.27
N PHE A 298 3.91 -10.72 -12.43
CA PHE A 298 3.34 -11.64 -13.42
C PHE A 298 3.76 -13.10 -13.26
N THR A 299 4.66 -13.44 -12.34
CA THR A 299 5.10 -14.84 -12.13
C THR A 299 4.33 -15.59 -11.03
N GLY A 300 3.44 -14.93 -10.30
CA GLY A 300 2.55 -15.61 -9.33
C GLY A 300 1.45 -16.42 -10.03
N GLU A 301 0.98 -17.48 -9.41
CA GLU A 301 -0.11 -18.32 -9.94
C GLU A 301 -1.43 -17.58 -10.08
N ASP A 302 -1.67 -16.57 -9.24
CA ASP A 302 -2.87 -15.72 -9.27
C ASP A 302 -2.70 -14.47 -10.14
N ALA A 303 -1.55 -14.32 -10.83
CA ALA A 303 -1.23 -13.12 -11.59
C ALA A 303 -2.17 -12.91 -12.79
N PRO A 304 -2.77 -11.71 -12.94
CA PRO A 304 -3.52 -11.35 -14.11
C PRO A 304 -2.58 -11.08 -15.30
N LYS A 305 -3.12 -11.14 -16.52
CA LYS A 305 -2.33 -10.85 -17.75
C LYS A 305 -2.00 -9.36 -17.93
N THR A 306 -2.75 -8.48 -17.28
CA THR A 306 -2.56 -7.03 -17.33
C THR A 306 -2.58 -6.48 -15.93
N ALA A 307 -1.69 -5.53 -15.68
CA ALA A 307 -1.59 -4.81 -14.43
C ALA A 307 -1.95 -3.34 -14.63
N LEU A 308 -2.54 -2.72 -13.63
CA LEU A 308 -2.74 -1.27 -13.59
C LEU A 308 -1.83 -0.68 -12.51
N LEU A 309 -0.96 0.23 -12.91
CA LEU A 309 -0.13 1.02 -12.02
C LEU A 309 -0.81 2.38 -11.77
N LEU A 310 -1.33 2.57 -10.57
CA LEU A 310 -1.79 3.86 -10.07
C LEU A 310 -0.63 4.53 -9.33
N ALA A 311 -0.10 5.61 -9.88
CA ALA A 311 1.14 6.21 -9.40
C ALA A 311 1.01 7.70 -9.10
N GLY A 312 1.78 8.17 -8.10
CA GLY A 312 1.96 9.57 -7.80
C GLY A 312 2.84 10.28 -8.84
N LYS A 313 2.83 11.59 -8.82
CA LYS A 313 3.50 12.43 -9.83
C LYS A 313 5.00 12.20 -9.94
N ASN A 314 5.70 12.07 -8.80
CA ASN A 314 7.15 11.92 -8.79
C ASN A 314 7.59 10.54 -9.30
N LEU A 315 6.82 9.48 -8.95
CA LEU A 315 7.06 8.14 -9.49
C LEU A 315 6.87 8.12 -11.01
N LEU A 316 5.84 8.80 -11.52
CA LEU A 316 5.60 8.93 -12.96
C LEU A 316 6.73 9.68 -13.65
N GLU A 317 7.24 10.77 -13.06
CA GLU A 317 8.38 11.52 -13.58
C GLU A 317 9.62 10.62 -13.67
N GLN A 318 9.92 9.87 -12.62
CA GLN A 318 11.03 8.92 -12.62
C GLN A 318 10.89 7.85 -13.72
N LEU A 319 9.70 7.27 -13.88
CA LEU A 319 9.45 6.29 -14.94
C LEU A 319 9.57 6.86 -16.35
N GLN A 320 9.24 8.14 -16.55
CA GLN A 320 9.40 8.83 -17.84
C GLN A 320 10.84 9.18 -18.17
N THR A 321 11.69 9.38 -17.16
CA THR A 321 13.11 9.73 -17.33
C THR A 321 14.02 8.53 -17.54
N VAL A 322 13.48 7.31 -17.41
CA VAL A 322 14.25 6.07 -17.70
C VAL A 322 14.65 6.02 -19.16
N ASP A 323 15.90 5.68 -19.42
CA ASP A 323 16.40 5.48 -20.79
C ASP A 323 16.04 4.09 -21.32
N TYR A 324 15.06 4.03 -22.19
CA TYR A 324 14.61 2.80 -22.85
C TYR A 324 15.33 2.52 -24.19
N SER A 325 16.27 3.37 -24.62
CA SER A 325 16.88 3.30 -25.96
C SER A 325 17.62 2.00 -26.22
N ASN A 326 18.21 1.40 -25.19
CA ASN A 326 18.96 0.16 -25.27
C ASN A 326 18.11 -1.11 -25.08
N HIS A 327 16.80 -0.95 -24.87
CA HIS A 327 15.87 -2.04 -24.54
C HIS A 327 14.64 -2.02 -25.46
N PRO A 328 14.80 -2.41 -26.75
CA PRO A 328 13.72 -2.36 -27.73
C PRO A 328 12.57 -3.32 -27.43
N GLU A 329 12.79 -4.28 -26.52
CA GLU A 329 11.77 -5.20 -26.02
C GLU A 329 10.74 -4.53 -25.09
N ILE A 330 11.06 -3.36 -24.52
CA ILE A 330 10.14 -2.57 -23.71
C ILE A 330 9.57 -1.44 -24.55
N GLN A 331 8.26 -1.47 -24.76
CA GLN A 331 7.57 -0.49 -25.58
C GLN A 331 6.54 0.28 -24.74
N LEU A 332 6.60 1.60 -24.88
CA LEU A 332 5.57 2.49 -24.34
C LEU A 332 4.56 2.80 -25.43
N THR A 333 3.33 2.42 -25.24
CA THR A 333 2.23 2.71 -26.15
C THR A 333 1.08 3.40 -25.43
N THR A 334 0.33 4.22 -26.15
CA THR A 334 -0.88 4.81 -25.61
C THR A 334 -2.07 3.99 -26.09
N ARG A 335 -2.90 3.55 -25.14
CA ARG A 335 -4.12 2.79 -25.45
C ARG A 335 -5.29 3.20 -24.55
N THR A 336 -6.47 2.78 -24.92
CA THR A 336 -7.65 2.86 -24.05
C THR A 336 -7.80 1.52 -23.33
N ASN A 337 -7.79 1.54 -22.00
CA ASN A 337 -7.93 0.32 -21.19
C ASN A 337 -9.42 -0.12 -21.07
N SER A 338 -9.64 -1.24 -20.35
CA SER A 338 -10.97 -1.80 -20.06
C SER A 338 -11.93 -0.83 -19.35
N VAL A 339 -11.36 0.12 -18.60
CA VAL A 339 -12.09 1.15 -17.86
C VAL A 339 -12.51 2.33 -18.75
N GLY A 340 -11.96 2.41 -19.98
CA GLY A 340 -12.20 3.52 -20.91
C GLY A 340 -11.27 4.71 -20.68
N TRP A 341 -10.18 4.53 -19.94
CA TRP A 341 -9.16 5.55 -19.78
C TRP A 341 -8.13 5.48 -20.89
N VAL A 342 -7.66 6.63 -21.31
CA VAL A 342 -6.44 6.73 -22.11
C VAL A 342 -5.27 6.60 -21.14
N VAL A 343 -4.50 5.52 -21.28
CA VAL A 343 -3.37 5.17 -20.41
C VAL A 343 -2.11 4.95 -21.23
N THR A 344 -0.96 5.19 -20.61
CA THR A 344 0.32 4.75 -21.16
C THR A 344 0.52 3.30 -20.74
N SER A 345 0.68 2.42 -21.72
CA SER A 345 0.92 0.99 -21.51
C SER A 345 2.38 0.67 -21.72
N LEU A 346 2.98 0.04 -20.73
CA LEU A 346 4.35 -0.46 -20.80
C LEU A 346 4.28 -1.96 -21.08
N HIS A 347 4.80 -2.35 -22.25
CA HIS A 347 4.82 -3.74 -22.67
C HIS A 347 6.13 -4.37 -22.24
N THR A 348 6.05 -5.47 -21.52
CA THR A 348 7.21 -6.30 -21.13
C THR A 348 6.99 -7.72 -21.59
N VAL A 349 8.03 -8.54 -21.59
CA VAL A 349 7.93 -9.98 -21.91
C VAL A 349 7.00 -10.72 -20.95
N PHE A 350 6.89 -10.25 -19.69
CA PHE A 350 6.06 -10.86 -18.66
C PHE A 350 4.58 -10.49 -18.77
N GLY A 351 4.27 -9.29 -19.28
CA GLY A 351 2.92 -8.78 -19.38
C GLY A 351 2.86 -7.28 -19.61
N ASN A 352 1.66 -6.74 -19.61
CA ASN A 352 1.40 -5.32 -19.87
C ASN A 352 1.04 -4.59 -18.59
N ILE A 353 1.66 -3.43 -18.39
CA ILE A 353 1.38 -2.55 -17.26
C ILE A 353 0.78 -1.26 -17.79
N ASP A 354 -0.48 -1.01 -17.45
CA ASP A 354 -1.17 0.24 -17.75
C ASP A 354 -0.87 1.25 -16.66
N ILE A 355 -0.38 2.41 -17.03
CA ILE A 355 0.04 3.47 -16.09
C ILE A 355 -0.97 4.59 -16.10
N LYS A 356 -1.48 4.92 -14.92
CA LYS A 356 -2.41 6.03 -14.71
C LYS A 356 -1.97 6.85 -13.49
N ARG A 357 -2.00 8.18 -13.63
CA ARG A 357 -1.77 9.08 -12.51
C ARG A 357 -2.91 9.00 -11.50
N GLU A 358 -2.55 8.98 -10.21
CA GLU A 358 -3.48 9.07 -9.08
C GLU A 358 -3.18 10.33 -8.24
N PRO A 359 -3.88 11.45 -8.48
CA PRO A 359 -3.62 12.72 -7.79
C PRO A 359 -3.82 12.66 -6.28
N THR A 360 -4.58 11.69 -5.80
CA THR A 360 -4.81 11.51 -4.36
C THR A 360 -3.53 11.11 -3.64
N LEU A 361 -2.67 10.30 -4.25
CA LEU A 361 -1.36 9.95 -3.68
C LEU A 361 -0.50 11.20 -3.47
N ASP A 362 -0.49 12.12 -4.43
CA ASP A 362 0.24 13.40 -4.31
C ASP A 362 -0.26 14.23 -3.12
N ARG A 363 -1.58 14.22 -2.87
CA ARG A 363 -2.23 15.05 -1.83
C ARG A 363 -2.06 14.49 -0.42
N ILE A 364 -1.82 13.17 -0.29
CA ILE A 364 -1.58 12.52 1.01
C ILE A 364 -0.10 12.33 1.31
N GLY A 365 0.79 12.85 0.44
CA GLY A 365 2.23 12.80 0.63
C GLY A 365 2.91 11.54 0.11
N TRP A 366 2.25 10.75 -0.73
CA TRP A 366 2.79 9.53 -1.35
C TRP A 366 3.12 9.74 -2.84
N GLY A 367 3.71 10.87 -3.17
CA GLY A 367 4.00 11.27 -4.54
C GLY A 367 5.03 10.39 -5.25
N ASN A 368 5.95 9.75 -4.50
CA ASN A 368 6.94 8.80 -5.00
C ASN A 368 6.44 7.34 -4.98
N SER A 369 5.23 7.11 -4.49
CA SER A 369 4.67 5.78 -4.31
C SER A 369 3.65 5.45 -5.39
N GLY A 370 3.36 4.15 -5.53
CA GLY A 370 2.37 3.65 -6.46
C GLY A 370 1.83 2.28 -6.08
N ALA A 371 0.71 1.93 -6.68
CA ALA A 371 0.04 0.65 -6.48
C ALA A 371 -0.07 -0.09 -7.82
N LEU A 372 0.55 -1.25 -7.90
CA LEU A 372 0.42 -2.16 -9.02
C LEU A 372 -0.65 -3.20 -8.69
N ILE A 373 -1.78 -3.13 -9.38
CA ILE A 373 -2.98 -3.93 -9.08
C ILE A 373 -3.52 -4.65 -10.32
N GLY A 374 -4.17 -5.78 -10.10
CA GLY A 374 -5.03 -6.42 -11.10
C GLY A 374 -6.45 -5.84 -11.00
N GLU A 375 -6.95 -5.27 -12.08
CA GLU A 375 -8.27 -4.61 -12.09
C GLU A 375 -9.42 -5.59 -11.75
N ASP A 376 -9.29 -6.83 -12.17
CA ASP A 376 -10.27 -7.90 -11.96
C ASP A 376 -10.30 -8.45 -10.52
N ARG A 377 -9.33 -8.08 -9.70
CA ARG A 377 -9.19 -8.55 -8.32
C ARG A 377 -9.78 -7.59 -7.29
N LEU A 378 -10.30 -6.45 -7.73
CA LEU A 378 -11.00 -5.51 -6.86
C LEU A 378 -12.45 -5.96 -6.65
N VAL A 379 -12.90 -5.91 -5.40
CA VAL A 379 -14.28 -6.24 -5.02
C VAL A 379 -14.87 -5.10 -4.19
N HIS A 380 -16.01 -4.61 -4.64
CA HIS A 380 -16.77 -3.56 -3.96
C HIS A 380 -17.88 -4.19 -3.11
N TYR A 381 -17.69 -4.24 -1.80
CA TYR A 381 -18.71 -4.66 -0.86
C TYR A 381 -19.65 -3.51 -0.51
N VAL A 382 -20.94 -3.77 -0.62
CA VAL A 382 -21.98 -2.76 -0.40
C VAL A 382 -23.04 -3.30 0.56
N TYR A 383 -23.15 -2.68 1.73
CA TYR A 383 -24.25 -2.94 2.66
C TYR A 383 -25.48 -2.11 2.30
N SER A 384 -25.32 -0.79 2.14
CA SER A 384 -26.34 0.11 1.63
C SER A 384 -25.83 0.83 0.39
N ALA A 385 -26.55 0.68 -0.71
CA ALA A 385 -26.23 1.37 -1.96
C ALA A 385 -26.26 2.90 -1.75
N GLU A 386 -25.54 3.59 -2.61
CA GLU A 386 -25.64 5.04 -2.68
C GLU A 386 -27.09 5.45 -2.91
N HIS A 387 -27.62 6.28 -2.04
CA HIS A 387 -28.92 6.88 -2.16
C HIS A 387 -28.90 8.34 -1.78
N SER A 388 -29.62 9.14 -2.53
CA SER A 388 -29.82 10.54 -2.23
C SER A 388 -31.07 10.71 -1.40
N PHE A 389 -31.06 11.73 -0.54
CA PHE A 389 -32.22 12.17 0.22
C PHE A 389 -32.38 13.68 0.10
N SER A 390 -33.61 14.14 0.22
CA SER A 390 -33.95 15.57 0.25
C SER A 390 -35.12 15.75 1.18
N ASP A 391 -34.84 16.34 2.34
CA ASP A 391 -35.84 16.53 3.40
C ASP A 391 -35.91 17.99 3.78
N ARG A 392 -37.08 18.44 4.22
CA ARG A 392 -37.23 19.75 4.88
C ARG A 392 -36.68 19.66 6.29
N VAL A 393 -35.93 20.69 6.70
CA VAL A 393 -35.43 20.74 8.09
C VAL A 393 -36.61 21.09 9.00
N GLU A 394 -36.82 20.27 10.00
CA GLU A 394 -37.92 20.48 10.96
C GLU A 394 -37.71 21.78 11.74
N GLY A 395 -38.69 22.66 11.73
CA GLY A 395 -38.63 23.95 12.41
C GLY A 395 -37.87 25.08 11.71
N GLU A 396 -37.36 24.84 10.48
CA GLU A 396 -36.62 25.83 9.71
C GLU A 396 -37.12 25.91 8.26
N GLU A 397 -37.04 27.09 7.68
CA GLU A 397 -37.29 27.31 6.23
C GLU A 397 -36.04 26.97 5.41
N ALA A 398 -35.68 25.67 5.43
CA ALA A 398 -34.49 25.17 4.73
C ALA A 398 -34.72 23.75 4.23
N THR A 399 -34.08 23.42 3.12
CA THR A 399 -34.06 22.09 2.54
C THR A 399 -32.68 21.46 2.79
N ARG A 400 -32.68 20.29 3.41
CA ARG A 400 -31.50 19.44 3.55
C ARG A 400 -31.50 18.42 2.43
N SER A 401 -30.40 18.35 1.67
CA SER A 401 -30.21 17.30 0.68
C SER A 401 -28.83 16.67 0.86
N GLY A 402 -28.72 15.39 0.56
CA GLY A 402 -27.45 14.70 0.73
C GLY A 402 -27.41 13.34 0.06
N ILE A 403 -26.27 12.70 0.23
CA ILE A 403 -25.98 11.34 -0.26
C ILE A 403 -25.45 10.52 0.89
N LEU A 404 -25.90 9.28 0.99
CA LEU A 404 -25.40 8.29 1.94
C LEU A 404 -24.99 7.02 1.19
N ILE A 405 -23.88 6.43 1.60
CA ILE A 405 -23.41 5.13 1.13
C ILE A 405 -22.77 4.37 2.29
N TRP A 406 -22.88 3.05 2.26
CA TRP A 406 -22.21 2.19 3.24
C TRP A 406 -21.51 1.06 2.50
N ASP A 407 -20.20 1.19 2.36
CA ASP A 407 -19.40 0.36 1.47
C ASP A 407 -17.97 0.16 1.95
N ALA A 408 -17.26 -0.77 1.29
CA ALA A 408 -15.83 -0.98 1.40
C ALA A 408 -15.24 -1.50 0.09
N LEU A 409 -13.96 -1.24 -0.14
CA LEU A 409 -13.21 -1.79 -1.26
C LEU A 409 -12.21 -2.83 -0.74
N ALA A 410 -12.28 -4.05 -1.27
CA ALA A 410 -11.35 -5.11 -0.96
C ALA A 410 -10.47 -5.45 -2.15
N LEU A 411 -9.21 -5.76 -1.86
CA LEU A 411 -8.23 -6.27 -2.81
C LEU A 411 -8.05 -7.76 -2.56
N LYS A 412 -8.32 -8.60 -3.57
CA LYS A 412 -8.20 -10.06 -3.47
C LYS A 412 -6.99 -10.56 -4.25
N GLY A 413 -6.32 -11.54 -3.68
CA GLY A 413 -5.12 -12.15 -4.27
C GLY A 413 -3.83 -11.63 -3.65
N SER A 414 -2.73 -12.28 -3.98
CA SER A 414 -1.39 -12.01 -3.44
C SER A 414 -0.46 -11.34 -4.44
N CYS A 415 -0.84 -11.24 -5.72
CA CYS A 415 0.00 -10.68 -6.79
C CYS A 415 0.26 -9.18 -6.68
N HIS A 416 -0.57 -8.46 -5.94
CA HIS A 416 -0.53 -7.00 -5.87
C HIS A 416 0.69 -6.48 -5.15
N ILE A 417 1.26 -5.38 -5.67
CA ILE A 417 2.49 -4.81 -5.16
C ILE A 417 2.27 -3.33 -4.84
N TRP A 418 2.65 -2.93 -3.64
CA TRP A 418 2.84 -1.53 -3.29
C TRP A 418 4.28 -1.12 -3.57
N ILE A 419 4.47 -0.04 -4.30
CA ILE A 419 5.77 0.58 -4.54
C ILE A 419 5.89 1.72 -3.53
N ASP A 420 6.80 1.58 -2.58
CA ASP A 420 7.10 2.61 -1.61
C ASP A 420 8.38 3.35 -2.00
N GLY A 421 8.21 4.52 -2.55
CA GLY A 421 9.28 5.47 -2.83
C GLY A 421 9.46 6.50 -1.71
N GLU A 422 8.54 6.49 -0.75
CA GLU A 422 8.62 7.30 0.45
C GLU A 422 9.24 6.44 1.55
N THR A 423 10.20 6.95 2.28
CA THR A 423 10.76 6.24 3.43
C THR A 423 9.75 6.14 4.58
N GLY A 424 8.63 5.51 4.32
CA GLY A 424 7.62 5.01 5.26
C GLY A 424 6.82 6.00 6.09
N ARG A 425 7.13 7.31 6.19
CA ARG A 425 6.42 8.23 7.08
C ARG A 425 6.34 9.70 6.65
N ASN A 426 6.43 10.05 5.39
CA ASN A 426 6.42 11.46 4.95
C ASN A 426 7.51 12.34 5.59
N VAL A 427 8.56 11.73 6.08
CA VAL A 427 9.71 12.44 6.62
C VAL A 427 10.71 12.52 5.48
N THR A 428 11.19 13.70 5.17
CA THR A 428 12.31 13.84 4.24
C THR A 428 13.47 13.00 4.75
N SER A 429 14.30 12.46 3.87
CA SER A 429 15.46 11.66 4.25
C SER A 429 16.34 12.35 5.29
N ASP A 430 16.30 13.68 5.33
CA ASP A 430 17.06 14.53 6.22
C ASP A 430 16.49 14.64 7.64
N GLU A 431 15.22 14.27 7.85
CA GLU A 431 14.50 14.43 9.13
C GLU A 431 14.09 13.09 9.75
N ARG A 432 14.51 11.97 9.18
CA ARG A 432 14.11 10.65 9.65
C ARG A 432 14.82 10.26 10.94
N ILE A 433 14.05 9.88 11.96
CA ILE A 433 14.59 9.29 13.19
C ILE A 433 14.78 7.79 12.95
N LEU A 434 16.02 7.33 13.02
CA LEU A 434 16.40 5.94 12.91
C LEU A 434 16.74 5.38 14.30
N PHE A 435 16.36 4.13 14.52
CA PHE A 435 16.81 3.38 15.69
C PHE A 435 18.10 2.66 15.34
N TRP A 436 19.12 2.82 16.16
CA TRP A 436 20.40 2.14 16.01
C TRP A 436 20.64 1.24 17.22
N ASP A 437 20.66 -0.05 16.98
CA ASP A 437 20.79 -1.09 18.01
C ASP A 437 22.12 -1.86 17.92
N SER A 438 23.17 -1.25 17.38
CA SER A 438 24.49 -1.88 17.28
C SER A 438 25.36 -1.49 18.49
N GLU A 439 26.22 -2.41 18.94
CA GLU A 439 27.24 -2.12 19.94
C GLU A 439 28.25 -1.09 19.43
N ASP A 440 28.44 -1.01 18.11
CA ASP A 440 29.30 -0.05 17.46
C ASP A 440 28.55 1.18 16.96
N ALA A 441 29.16 2.35 17.04
CA ALA A 441 28.62 3.53 16.39
C ALA A 441 28.52 3.30 14.87
N PRO A 442 27.43 3.74 14.20
CA PRO A 442 27.26 3.51 12.78
C PRO A 442 28.45 4.03 11.98
N ALA A 443 28.97 3.21 11.06
CA ALA A 443 30.05 3.61 10.17
C ALA A 443 29.61 4.78 9.28
N GLY A 444 30.55 5.56 8.77
CA GLY A 444 30.25 6.75 7.95
C GLY A 444 29.46 6.47 6.68
N SER A 445 29.55 5.24 6.15
CA SER A 445 28.78 4.76 4.99
C SER A 445 27.37 4.28 5.34
N GLU A 446 27.13 3.91 6.59
CA GLU A 446 25.86 3.40 7.10
C GLU A 446 25.05 4.46 7.82
N ALA A 447 25.75 5.44 8.42
CA ALA A 447 25.12 6.59 9.05
C ALA A 447 24.84 7.64 8.00
N ASP A 448 23.57 7.87 7.70
CA ASP A 448 23.15 9.05 6.98
C ASP A 448 23.62 10.29 7.78
N THR A 449 24.45 11.14 7.17
CA THR A 449 25.04 12.32 7.83
C THR A 449 23.98 13.31 8.27
N ASN A 450 22.77 13.24 7.69
CA ASN A 450 21.64 14.10 7.99
C ASN A 450 20.56 13.41 8.84
N GLY A 451 20.74 12.13 9.18
CA GLY A 451 19.77 11.36 9.96
C GLY A 451 19.79 11.70 11.45
N TYR A 452 18.65 11.51 12.08
CA TYR A 452 18.47 11.55 13.53
C TYR A 452 18.41 10.13 14.07
N TYR A 453 19.15 9.86 15.15
CA TYR A 453 19.28 8.51 15.67
C TYR A 453 18.92 8.45 17.16
N LEU A 454 18.23 7.38 17.54
CA LEU A 454 18.16 6.92 18.92
C LEU A 454 19.25 5.86 19.10
N LEU A 455 20.31 6.21 19.81
CA LEU A 455 21.48 5.36 19.97
C LEU A 455 21.28 4.40 21.15
N ARG A 456 21.77 3.17 20.98
CA ARG A 456 21.95 2.19 22.04
C ARG A 456 23.37 1.61 21.94
N ASN A 457 23.99 1.36 23.08
CA ASN A 457 25.28 0.68 23.17
C ASN A 457 26.39 1.28 22.29
N CYS A 458 26.38 2.59 22.04
CA CYS A 458 27.41 3.24 21.23
C CYS A 458 28.69 3.48 22.02
N PRO A 459 29.85 3.02 21.53
CA PRO A 459 31.15 3.28 22.20
C PRO A 459 31.42 4.78 22.36
N GLY A 460 31.90 5.16 23.53
CA GLY A 460 32.26 6.55 23.84
C GLY A 460 31.08 7.44 24.25
N ILE A 461 29.87 6.93 24.36
CA ILE A 461 28.70 7.62 24.89
C ILE A 461 28.15 6.78 26.04
N SER A 462 27.96 7.40 27.23
CA SER A 462 27.40 6.67 28.38
C SER A 462 25.94 6.29 28.14
N GLU A 463 25.51 5.15 28.68
CA GLU A 463 24.12 4.67 28.56
C GLU A 463 23.09 5.70 29.06
N ASP A 464 23.38 6.38 30.17
CA ASP A 464 22.55 7.45 30.73
C ASP A 464 22.39 8.64 29.77
N ALA A 465 23.44 8.93 29.01
CA ALA A 465 23.41 10.00 28.02
C ALA A 465 22.66 9.63 26.74
N MET A 466 22.58 8.33 26.40
CA MET A 466 21.89 7.83 25.22
C MET A 466 20.38 7.66 25.48
N ALA A 467 20.00 7.28 26.68
CA ALA A 467 18.63 6.89 27.00
C ALA A 467 17.62 8.00 26.71
N GLY A 468 16.69 7.71 25.78
CA GLY A 468 15.61 8.62 25.41
C GLY A 468 16.02 9.92 24.70
N GLN A 469 17.28 10.03 24.28
CA GLN A 469 17.82 11.21 23.60
C GLN A 469 17.92 10.98 22.09
N ILE A 470 17.69 12.04 21.32
CA ILE A 470 17.89 12.05 19.88
C ILE A 470 19.28 12.60 19.56
N TRP A 471 20.01 11.90 18.73
CA TRP A 471 21.36 12.23 18.32
C TRP A 471 21.46 12.47 16.82
N ARG A 472 22.34 13.34 16.42
CA ARG A 472 22.67 13.60 15.01
C ARG A 472 24.17 13.47 14.80
N LYS A 473 24.57 12.81 13.72
CA LYS A 473 25.98 12.73 13.33
C LYS A 473 26.29 13.84 12.33
N THR A 474 27.21 14.73 12.71
CA THR A 474 27.67 15.84 11.85
C THR A 474 29.18 15.85 11.87
N GLY A 475 29.83 15.83 10.68
CA GLY A 475 31.28 15.83 10.56
C GLY A 475 31.97 14.66 11.26
N GLY A 476 31.32 13.49 11.30
CA GLY A 476 31.87 12.28 11.94
C GLY A 476 31.73 12.22 13.46
N LYS A 477 31.16 13.25 14.09
CA LYS A 477 30.92 13.29 15.54
C LYS A 477 29.43 13.27 15.87
N TRP A 478 29.09 12.53 16.93
CA TRP A 478 27.75 12.52 17.48
C TRP A 478 27.49 13.76 18.32
N GLY A 479 26.39 14.45 18.01
CA GLY A 479 25.90 15.59 18.79
C GLY A 479 24.46 15.35 19.24
N LYS A 480 24.18 15.70 20.49
CA LYS A 480 22.79 15.62 21.03
C LYS A 480 21.93 16.71 20.40
N VAL A 481 20.74 16.35 19.94
CA VAL A 481 19.77 17.31 19.43
C VAL A 481 18.98 17.88 20.60
N GLN A 482 19.02 19.19 20.77
CA GLN A 482 18.14 19.88 21.70
C GLN A 482 16.82 20.10 21.00
N LEU A 483 15.77 19.42 21.47
CA LEU A 483 14.39 19.68 21.07
C LEU A 483 13.97 20.97 21.80
N GLY A 484 13.81 22.05 21.04
CA GLY A 484 13.36 23.36 21.53
C GLY A 484 11.91 23.36 21.99
#